data_8a4e49dbab538a6141e76e213cb7b1ee
#
_entry.id   8a4e49dbab538a6141e76e213cb7b1ee
#
_cell.length_a   1.000
_cell.length_b   1.000
_cell.length_c   1.000
_cell.angle_alpha   90.00
_cell.angle_beta   90.00
_cell.angle_gamma   90.00
#
_symmetry.space_group_name_H-M   'P 1'
#
loop_
_entity.id
_entity.type
_entity.pdbx_description
1 polymer ?
#
loop_
_entity_poly.entity_id
_entity_poly.type
_entity_poly.pdbx_seq_one_letter_code
_entity_poly.pdbx_strand_id
1 'polypeptide(L)'
;MGILTRIWEGNFVYQEPICFSEDAEGHIAGGQLLYQPEHILSVTSFDSSVFYEEGTDYIREDSRLILTEHSRIPILSRDIYCKPFTGVPETAWVRLPDGKHYMEVVSDVYRWQILVTYTHKTVWDSFSPVDSSSLLPQSMQKLQNGGDFHLVFYGDSITAGWEASGCNESAIDMVTLEDYHVTLWHAPYQPAWAELVSNSLQHRYPQSNIIKKNRAAGGSTVQWGVENAKELVCPCNPNLVILGFGMNSMQEPAKIYKAAILSIIQTIRSEHPDC
;
A
#
# COMPACT_ATOMS: atom_id res chain seq x y z
N MET A 1 -9.01 -10.11 15.91
CA MET A 1 -9.89 -10.56 14.84
C MET A 1 -9.37 -9.91 13.58
N GLY A 2 -8.84 -10.68 12.63
CA GLY A 2 -8.16 -10.10 11.47
C GLY A 2 -9.13 -9.36 10.56
N ILE A 3 -8.88 -8.08 10.38
CA ILE A 3 -9.69 -7.14 9.59
C ILE A 3 -9.29 -7.24 8.10
N LEU A 4 -8.99 -8.43 7.62
CA LEU A 4 -8.72 -8.66 6.20
C LEU A 4 -9.98 -9.19 5.51
N THR A 5 -11.01 -8.36 5.44
CA THR A 5 -12.08 -8.58 4.49
C THR A 5 -11.60 -8.11 3.12
N ARG A 6 -11.66 -8.98 2.13
CA ARG A 6 -11.37 -8.60 0.75
C ARG A 6 -12.45 -7.64 0.29
N ILE A 7 -12.07 -6.53 -0.34
CA ILE A 7 -13.03 -5.50 -0.79
C ILE A 7 -14.07 -6.02 -1.78
N TRP A 8 -13.79 -7.14 -2.44
CA TRP A 8 -14.73 -7.81 -3.38
C TRP A 8 -15.54 -8.94 -2.74
N GLU A 9 -15.39 -9.17 -1.43
CA GLU A 9 -16.14 -10.18 -0.68
C GLU A 9 -16.85 -9.53 0.51
N GLY A 10 -18.11 -9.89 0.71
CA GLY A 10 -18.90 -9.41 1.84
C GLY A 10 -19.56 -8.05 1.57
N ASN A 11 -19.95 -7.41 2.65
CA ASN A 11 -20.73 -6.17 2.65
C ASN A 11 -20.20 -5.14 3.66
N PHE A 12 -18.93 -5.24 4.02
CA PHE A 12 -18.31 -4.41 5.04
C PHE A 12 -16.99 -3.84 4.56
N VAL A 13 -16.84 -2.53 4.64
CA VAL A 13 -15.60 -1.80 4.36
C VAL A 13 -15.10 -1.18 5.66
N TYR A 14 -13.86 -1.47 6.00
CA TYR A 14 -13.21 -0.98 7.20
C TYR A 14 -12.18 0.10 6.86
N GLN A 15 -12.37 1.29 7.43
CA GLN A 15 -11.43 2.40 7.34
C GLN A 15 -10.98 2.74 5.90
N GLU A 16 -11.93 2.88 4.97
CA GLU A 16 -11.63 3.42 3.63
C GLU A 16 -11.06 4.83 3.77
N PRO A 17 -9.83 5.08 3.29
CA PRO A 17 -9.24 6.42 3.37
C PRO A 17 -9.81 7.33 2.29
N ILE A 18 -10.24 8.52 2.68
CA ILE A 18 -10.71 9.58 1.79
C ILE A 18 -9.97 10.86 2.10
N CYS A 19 -9.61 11.62 1.06
CA CYS A 19 -9.06 12.95 1.18
C CYS A 19 -9.96 13.94 0.44
N PHE A 20 -10.24 15.06 1.08
CA PHE A 20 -10.84 16.23 0.43
C PHE A 20 -9.73 17.19 0.05
N SER A 21 -9.69 17.60 -1.21
CA SER A 21 -8.66 18.50 -1.73
C SER A 21 -9.26 19.63 -2.53
N GLU A 22 -8.56 20.75 -2.55
CA GLU A 22 -8.92 21.92 -3.34
C GLU A 22 -8.37 21.80 -4.76
N ASP A 23 -9.21 22.00 -5.76
CA ASP A 23 -8.81 22.00 -7.17
C ASP A 23 -8.20 23.36 -7.62
N ALA A 24 -7.97 23.51 -8.93
CA ALA A 24 -7.37 24.72 -9.51
C ALA A 24 -8.30 25.95 -9.45
N GLU A 25 -9.59 25.72 -9.38
CA GLU A 25 -10.67 26.71 -9.35
C GLU A 25 -11.12 27.05 -7.92
N GLY A 26 -10.54 26.36 -6.90
CA GLY A 26 -10.89 26.52 -5.49
C GLY A 26 -12.12 25.70 -5.06
N HIS A 27 -12.56 24.74 -5.88
CA HIS A 27 -13.64 23.85 -5.48
C HIS A 27 -13.08 22.67 -4.69
N ILE A 28 -13.89 22.17 -3.75
CA ILE A 28 -13.54 21.01 -2.96
C ILE A 28 -13.90 19.73 -3.73
N ALA A 29 -12.89 18.96 -4.07
CA ALA A 29 -13.01 17.63 -4.67
C ALA A 29 -12.77 16.54 -3.60
N GLY A 30 -13.29 15.32 -3.85
CA GLY A 30 -13.13 14.18 -2.96
C GLY A 30 -14.46 13.63 -2.44
N GLY A 31 -14.37 12.85 -1.36
CA GLY A 31 -15.55 12.29 -0.69
C GLY A 31 -16.17 11.06 -1.34
N GLN A 32 -15.63 10.57 -2.47
CA GLN A 32 -16.15 9.40 -3.15
C GLN A 32 -15.76 8.11 -2.42
N LEU A 33 -16.75 7.30 -2.06
CA LEU A 33 -16.58 5.96 -1.50
C LEU A 33 -16.57 4.91 -2.61
N LEU A 34 -15.90 3.79 -2.36
CA LEU A 34 -15.86 2.65 -3.27
C LEU A 34 -17.25 2.07 -3.54
N TYR A 35 -18.08 1.98 -2.50
CA TYR A 35 -19.46 1.52 -2.58
C TYR A 35 -20.43 2.55 -2.04
N GLN A 36 -21.67 2.46 -2.48
CA GLN A 36 -22.78 3.20 -1.84
C GLN A 36 -23.03 2.60 -0.45
N PRO A 37 -22.84 3.37 0.64
CA PRO A 37 -23.04 2.86 1.97
C PRO A 37 -24.52 2.62 2.27
N GLU A 38 -24.81 1.48 2.89
CA GLU A 38 -26.10 1.24 3.53
C GLU A 38 -26.15 1.96 4.88
N HIS A 39 -25.14 1.70 5.70
CA HIS A 39 -24.94 2.34 7.00
C HIS A 39 -23.48 2.78 7.15
N ILE A 40 -23.26 4.04 7.45
CA ILE A 40 -21.96 4.54 7.91
C ILE A 40 -21.87 4.24 9.40
N LEU A 41 -20.85 3.48 9.79
CA LEU A 41 -20.62 3.08 11.17
C LEU A 41 -19.69 4.06 11.90
N SER A 42 -18.71 4.61 11.20
CA SER A 42 -17.86 5.67 11.71
C SER A 42 -17.19 6.45 10.58
N VAL A 43 -16.98 7.73 10.81
CA VAL A 43 -16.09 8.60 10.05
C VAL A 43 -15.13 9.23 11.06
N THR A 44 -13.83 8.99 10.88
CA THR A 44 -12.82 9.45 11.84
C THR A 44 -11.67 10.18 11.16
N SER A 45 -10.86 10.91 11.92
CA SER A 45 -9.55 11.39 11.49
C SER A 45 -8.62 10.22 11.17
N PHE A 46 -7.52 10.50 10.48
CA PHE A 46 -6.51 9.51 10.09
C PHE A 46 -5.99 8.67 11.28
N ASP A 47 -5.91 9.27 12.47
CA ASP A 47 -5.42 8.65 13.71
C ASP A 47 -6.55 8.12 14.62
N SER A 48 -7.79 8.18 14.14
CA SER A 48 -9.00 7.76 14.85
C SER A 48 -9.29 8.54 16.15
N SER A 49 -8.64 9.69 16.38
CA SER A 49 -8.82 10.50 17.59
C SER A 49 -10.06 11.40 17.53
N VAL A 50 -10.50 11.80 16.34
CA VAL A 50 -11.67 12.64 16.12
C VAL A 50 -12.74 11.86 15.40
N PHE A 51 -13.98 11.94 15.87
CA PHE A 51 -15.17 11.41 15.19
C PHE A 51 -15.91 12.54 14.51
N TYR A 52 -16.29 12.33 13.26
CA TYR A 52 -17.08 13.25 12.45
C TYR A 52 -18.53 12.78 12.37
N GLU A 53 -19.49 13.71 12.40
CA GLU A 53 -20.90 13.44 12.55
C GLU A 53 -21.68 13.82 11.27
N GLU A 54 -22.57 12.93 10.81
CA GLU A 54 -23.48 13.21 9.72
C GLU A 54 -24.46 14.35 10.10
N GLY A 55 -24.67 15.27 9.21
CA GLY A 55 -25.46 16.48 9.43
C GLY A 55 -24.69 17.64 10.06
N THR A 56 -23.55 17.38 10.70
CA THR A 56 -22.68 18.40 11.29
C THR A 56 -21.42 18.60 10.45
N ASP A 57 -20.67 17.55 10.18
CA ASP A 57 -19.40 17.62 9.44
C ASP A 57 -19.57 17.27 7.97
N TYR A 58 -20.47 16.35 7.67
CA TYR A 58 -20.77 15.90 6.30
C TYR A 58 -22.23 15.53 6.13
N ILE A 59 -22.68 15.53 4.88
CA ILE A 59 -23.91 14.87 4.45
C ILE A 59 -23.57 13.77 3.46
N ARG A 60 -24.46 12.81 3.32
CA ARG A 60 -24.32 11.71 2.38
C ARG A 60 -25.22 11.88 1.16
N GLU A 61 -24.63 11.83 -0.01
CA GLU A 61 -25.34 11.73 -1.29
C GLU A 61 -24.84 10.49 -2.04
N ASP A 62 -25.68 9.47 -2.16
CA ASP A 62 -25.36 8.18 -2.77
C ASP A 62 -24.06 7.57 -2.18
N SER A 63 -23.01 7.47 -2.99
CA SER A 63 -21.68 6.97 -2.60
C SER A 63 -20.68 8.08 -2.28
N ARG A 64 -21.16 9.30 -2.01
CA ARG A 64 -20.30 10.45 -1.77
C ARG A 64 -20.60 11.11 -0.43
N LEU A 65 -19.55 11.48 0.29
CA LEU A 65 -19.63 12.40 1.41
C LEU A 65 -19.40 13.83 0.91
N ILE A 66 -20.24 14.76 1.33
CA ILE A 66 -20.15 16.17 1.00
C ILE A 66 -19.96 16.94 2.31
N LEU A 67 -18.98 17.81 2.35
CA LEU A 67 -18.70 18.61 3.53
C LEU A 67 -19.82 19.64 3.78
N THR A 68 -20.20 19.83 5.02
CA THR A 68 -21.08 20.92 5.42
C THR A 68 -20.30 22.24 5.53
N GLU A 69 -21.01 23.35 5.64
CA GLU A 69 -20.40 24.68 5.82
C GLU A 69 -19.54 24.77 7.10
N HIS A 70 -19.89 24.00 8.12
CA HIS A 70 -19.21 24.00 9.42
C HIS A 70 -18.39 22.74 9.68
N SER A 71 -18.01 22.03 8.63
CA SER A 71 -17.27 20.78 8.72
C SER A 71 -15.92 20.97 9.41
N ARG A 72 -15.60 20.07 10.34
CA ARG A 72 -14.27 19.96 10.97
C ARG A 72 -13.32 19.04 10.19
N ILE A 73 -13.80 18.41 9.11
CA ILE A 73 -12.99 17.53 8.26
C ILE A 73 -11.91 18.36 7.57
N PRO A 74 -10.64 17.95 7.64
CA PRO A 74 -9.55 18.69 7.02
C PRO A 74 -9.64 18.67 5.50
N ILE A 75 -9.29 19.79 4.88
CA ILE A 75 -9.18 19.94 3.42
C ILE A 75 -7.71 20.16 3.09
N LEU A 76 -7.17 19.35 2.19
CA LEU A 76 -5.84 19.55 1.63
C LEU A 76 -5.90 20.71 0.65
N SER A 77 -5.47 21.88 1.10
CA SER A 77 -5.47 23.07 0.25
C SER A 77 -4.43 22.95 -0.87
N ARG A 78 -4.73 23.60 -2.00
CA ARG A 78 -3.91 23.50 -3.21
C ARG A 78 -2.45 23.93 -2.98
N ASP A 79 -2.20 24.97 -2.20
CA ASP A 79 -0.86 25.49 -1.92
C ASP A 79 0.01 24.55 -1.07
N ILE A 80 -0.58 23.56 -0.43
CA ILE A 80 0.18 22.54 0.28
C ILE A 80 0.84 21.57 -0.70
N TYR A 81 0.09 21.06 -1.69
CA TYR A 81 0.56 20.02 -2.61
C TYR A 81 0.97 20.53 -4.01
N CYS A 82 0.59 21.76 -4.38
CA CYS A 82 0.82 22.35 -5.69
C CYS A 82 1.78 23.54 -5.57
N LYS A 83 3.01 23.39 -6.07
CA LYS A 83 4.04 24.44 -5.98
C LYS A 83 4.38 24.99 -7.36
N PRO A 84 4.71 26.29 -7.46
CA PRO A 84 5.19 26.86 -8.72
C PRO A 84 6.53 26.23 -9.11
N PHE A 85 6.69 25.97 -10.39
CA PHE A 85 7.92 25.38 -10.92
C PHE A 85 9.04 26.43 -10.99
N THR A 86 9.84 26.50 -9.95
CA THR A 86 10.98 27.42 -9.84
C THR A 86 12.26 26.66 -9.55
N GLY A 87 12.86 26.08 -10.60
CA GLY A 87 14.24 25.57 -10.51
C GLY A 87 14.44 24.26 -9.72
N VAL A 88 13.41 23.48 -9.50
CA VAL A 88 13.54 22.13 -8.87
C VAL A 88 14.05 21.14 -9.93
N PRO A 89 14.96 20.21 -9.59
CA PRO A 89 15.44 19.19 -10.53
C PRO A 89 14.27 18.39 -11.14
N GLU A 90 14.29 18.21 -12.46
CA GLU A 90 13.20 17.54 -13.22
C GLU A 90 12.91 16.10 -12.78
N THR A 91 13.80 15.49 -12.01
CA THR A 91 13.74 14.07 -11.62
C THR A 91 12.93 13.79 -10.36
N ALA A 92 12.50 14.82 -9.62
CA ALA A 92 11.94 14.63 -8.27
C ALA A 92 10.41 14.77 -8.18
N TRP A 93 9.70 15.28 -9.24
CA TRP A 93 8.34 15.77 -9.05
C TRP A 93 7.43 15.50 -10.27
N VAL A 94 6.15 15.26 -9.99
CA VAL A 94 5.14 15.14 -11.04
C VAL A 94 4.76 16.54 -11.52
N ARG A 95 5.11 16.87 -12.75
CA ARG A 95 4.63 18.10 -13.41
C ARG A 95 3.12 18.02 -13.62
N LEU A 96 2.42 19.09 -13.23
CA LEU A 96 1.01 19.21 -13.54
C LEU A 96 0.78 19.52 -15.02
N PRO A 97 -0.41 19.17 -15.57
CA PRO A 97 -0.72 19.39 -16.99
C PRO A 97 -0.63 20.85 -17.43
N ASP A 98 -0.73 21.82 -16.51
CA ASP A 98 -0.61 23.25 -16.79
C ASP A 98 0.84 23.67 -17.15
N GLY A 99 1.83 22.81 -16.94
CA GLY A 99 3.25 23.03 -17.21
C GLY A 99 3.92 24.11 -16.33
N LYS A 100 3.18 24.70 -15.38
CA LYS A 100 3.64 25.80 -14.51
C LYS A 100 3.84 25.38 -13.07
N HIS A 101 3.23 24.28 -12.69
CA HIS A 101 3.26 23.77 -11.34
C HIS A 101 3.75 22.32 -11.33
N TYR A 102 4.20 21.89 -10.17
CA TYR A 102 4.49 20.50 -9.88
C TYR A 102 3.74 20.07 -8.61
N MET A 103 3.46 18.78 -8.50
CA MET A 103 2.89 18.19 -7.30
C MET A 103 4.05 17.81 -6.37
N GLU A 104 4.09 18.44 -5.21
CA GLU A 104 5.02 18.09 -4.15
C GLU A 104 4.51 16.84 -3.42
N VAL A 105 5.37 15.85 -3.22
CA VAL A 105 5.08 14.73 -2.34
C VAL A 105 5.20 15.23 -0.91
N VAL A 106 4.06 15.53 -0.30
CA VAL A 106 3.98 15.94 1.09
C VAL A 106 4.07 14.68 1.95
N SER A 107 5.11 14.56 2.75
CA SER A 107 5.32 13.41 3.63
C SER A 107 4.18 13.16 4.63
N ASP A 108 3.37 14.18 4.87
CA ASP A 108 2.30 14.18 5.88
C ASP A 108 0.89 14.14 5.28
N VAL A 109 0.73 13.82 3.98
CA VAL A 109 -0.58 13.85 3.30
C VAL A 109 -1.67 13.03 4.00
N TYR A 110 -1.30 11.98 4.72
CA TYR A 110 -2.21 11.17 5.50
C TYR A 110 -3.01 11.97 6.55
N ARG A 111 -2.49 13.12 7.02
CA ARG A 111 -3.17 13.98 8.02
C ARG A 111 -4.44 14.63 7.51
N TRP A 112 -4.59 14.74 6.18
CA TRP A 112 -5.81 15.23 5.53
C TRP A 112 -6.77 14.10 5.15
N GLN A 113 -6.40 12.85 5.43
CA GLN A 113 -7.29 11.72 5.21
C GLN A 113 -8.28 11.56 6.37
N ILE A 114 -9.47 11.14 6.04
CA ILE A 114 -10.45 10.60 6.98
C ILE A 114 -10.65 9.13 6.69
N LEU A 115 -11.04 8.37 7.70
CA LEU A 115 -11.27 6.94 7.62
C LEU A 115 -12.76 6.64 7.75
N VAL A 116 -13.35 6.03 6.74
CA VAL A 116 -14.78 5.71 6.68
C VAL A 116 -14.99 4.21 6.83
N THR A 117 -15.74 3.80 7.85
CA THR A 117 -16.16 2.42 8.05
C THR A 117 -17.65 2.31 7.80
N TYR A 118 -18.08 1.39 6.92
CA TYR A 118 -19.47 1.30 6.52
C TYR A 118 -19.85 -0.11 6.03
N THR A 119 -21.17 -0.35 5.94
CA THR A 119 -21.73 -1.52 5.25
C THR A 119 -22.32 -1.09 3.91
N HIS A 120 -22.44 -2.04 2.98
CA HIS A 120 -23.03 -1.84 1.65
C HIS A 120 -23.81 -3.06 1.19
N LYS A 121 -24.67 -2.85 0.16
CA LYS A 121 -25.41 -3.93 -0.51
C LYS A 121 -24.88 -4.27 -1.90
N THR A 122 -23.93 -3.49 -2.38
CA THR A 122 -23.37 -3.65 -3.72
C THR A 122 -22.63 -4.96 -3.83
N VAL A 123 -22.91 -5.74 -4.86
CA VAL A 123 -22.14 -6.92 -5.22
C VAL A 123 -21.00 -6.49 -6.12
N TRP A 124 -19.80 -6.97 -5.84
CA TRP A 124 -18.65 -6.73 -6.71
C TRP A 124 -18.86 -7.43 -8.07
N ASP A 125 -18.87 -6.67 -9.14
CA ASP A 125 -19.12 -7.12 -10.53
C ASP A 125 -17.89 -7.02 -11.43
N SER A 126 -16.74 -6.67 -10.84
CA SER A 126 -15.49 -6.48 -11.57
C SER A 126 -14.53 -7.66 -11.37
N PHE A 127 -13.30 -7.51 -11.83
CA PHE A 127 -12.27 -8.53 -11.71
C PHE A 127 -12.03 -8.91 -10.24
N SER A 128 -12.12 -10.20 -9.94
CA SER A 128 -11.68 -10.77 -8.67
C SER A 128 -10.46 -11.65 -8.91
N PRO A 129 -9.43 -11.57 -8.05
CA PRO A 129 -8.29 -12.46 -8.16
C PRO A 129 -8.73 -13.92 -8.10
N VAL A 130 -8.34 -14.70 -9.10
CA VAL A 130 -8.57 -16.15 -9.09
C VAL A 130 -7.60 -16.83 -8.12
N ASP A 131 -8.05 -17.94 -7.55
CA ASP A 131 -7.17 -18.80 -6.77
C ASP A 131 -6.07 -19.37 -7.68
N SER A 132 -4.85 -18.89 -7.45
CA SER A 132 -3.65 -19.29 -8.17
C SER A 132 -2.78 -20.27 -7.37
N SER A 133 -3.30 -20.87 -6.32
CA SER A 133 -2.57 -21.82 -5.46
C SER A 133 -2.02 -23.02 -6.23
N SER A 134 -2.72 -23.47 -7.28
CA SER A 134 -2.28 -24.52 -8.19
C SER A 134 -1.00 -24.17 -8.99
N LEU A 135 -0.67 -22.87 -9.11
CA LEU A 135 0.55 -22.40 -9.75
C LEU A 135 1.77 -22.43 -8.83
N LEU A 136 1.54 -22.66 -7.53
CA LEU A 136 2.55 -22.67 -6.46
C LEU A 136 2.56 -24.00 -5.69
N PRO A 137 2.66 -25.17 -6.37
CA PRO A 137 2.43 -26.47 -5.74
C PRO A 137 3.42 -26.77 -4.61
N GLN A 138 4.70 -26.40 -4.75
CA GLN A 138 5.72 -26.64 -3.73
C GLN A 138 5.48 -25.78 -2.48
N SER A 139 5.23 -24.48 -2.67
CA SER A 139 4.91 -23.57 -1.55
C SER A 139 3.64 -24.02 -0.83
N MET A 140 2.59 -24.42 -1.56
CA MET A 140 1.35 -24.93 -1.00
C MET A 140 1.54 -26.22 -0.21
N GLN A 141 2.32 -27.15 -0.78
CA GLN A 141 2.65 -28.42 -0.09
C GLN A 141 3.44 -28.14 1.20
N LYS A 142 4.42 -27.23 1.14
CA LYS A 142 5.22 -26.86 2.31
C LYS A 142 4.36 -26.26 3.42
N LEU A 143 3.46 -25.33 3.08
CA LEU A 143 2.52 -24.74 4.03
C LEU A 143 1.57 -25.78 4.66
N GLN A 144 1.10 -26.75 3.87
CA GLN A 144 0.21 -27.79 4.35
C GLN A 144 0.91 -28.81 5.25
N ASN A 145 2.17 -29.15 4.94
CA ASN A 145 2.95 -30.12 5.71
C ASN A 145 3.48 -29.56 7.04
N GLY A 146 3.53 -28.24 7.19
CA GLY A 146 4.06 -27.60 8.39
C GLY A 146 5.57 -27.42 8.39
N GLY A 147 6.09 -26.91 9.51
CA GLY A 147 7.50 -26.54 9.69
C GLY A 147 7.81 -25.11 9.21
N ASP A 148 9.09 -24.78 9.12
CA ASP A 148 9.53 -23.44 8.76
C ASP A 148 9.20 -23.13 7.29
N PHE A 149 8.53 -22.00 7.09
CA PHE A 149 8.18 -21.46 5.78
C PHE A 149 8.75 -20.06 5.62
N HIS A 150 9.77 -19.91 4.78
CA HIS A 150 10.46 -18.67 4.53
C HIS A 150 9.75 -17.87 3.44
N LEU A 151 9.12 -16.78 3.84
CA LEU A 151 8.42 -15.84 2.98
C LEU A 151 9.26 -14.57 2.82
N VAL A 152 9.70 -14.28 1.60
CA VAL A 152 10.53 -13.11 1.32
C VAL A 152 9.75 -12.11 0.47
N PHE A 153 9.75 -10.85 0.90
CA PHE A 153 9.26 -9.71 0.14
C PHE A 153 10.45 -8.97 -0.45
N TYR A 154 10.42 -8.71 -1.75
CA TYR A 154 11.53 -8.07 -2.45
C TYR A 154 11.00 -7.06 -3.46
N GLY A 155 11.34 -5.79 -3.29
CA GLY A 155 10.78 -4.72 -4.09
C GLY A 155 11.22 -3.32 -3.64
N ASP A 156 10.39 -2.34 -3.94
CA ASP A 156 10.61 -0.93 -3.63
C ASP A 156 9.96 -0.49 -2.30
N SER A 157 9.77 0.83 -2.12
CA SER A 157 9.17 1.42 -0.92
C SER A 157 7.74 0.92 -0.65
N ILE A 158 6.96 0.62 -1.68
CA ILE A 158 5.62 0.05 -1.52
C ILE A 158 5.71 -1.36 -0.92
N THR A 159 6.67 -2.15 -1.38
CA THR A 159 6.92 -3.48 -0.84
C THR A 159 7.49 -3.42 0.58
N ALA A 160 8.31 -2.41 0.88
CA ALA A 160 8.77 -2.15 2.23
C ALA A 160 7.61 -1.82 3.18
N GLY A 161 6.51 -1.28 2.66
CA GLY A 161 5.34 -0.88 3.43
C GLY A 161 5.45 0.52 4.01
N TRP A 162 6.22 1.40 3.35
CA TRP A 162 6.28 2.80 3.72
C TRP A 162 4.90 3.41 3.74
N GLU A 163 4.68 4.44 4.55
CA GLU A 163 3.41 5.13 4.79
C GLU A 163 2.34 4.29 5.53
N ALA A 164 2.59 3.03 5.88
CA ALA A 164 1.73 2.34 6.83
C ALA A 164 1.90 2.95 8.23
N SER A 165 0.81 3.34 8.89
CA SER A 165 0.86 4.02 10.18
C SER A 165 1.52 3.22 11.31
N GLY A 166 1.61 1.90 11.17
CA GLY A 166 2.35 0.98 12.05
C GLY A 166 3.71 0.57 11.52
N CYS A 167 4.23 1.27 10.50
CA CYS A 167 5.57 1.03 9.99
C CYS A 167 6.59 1.66 10.95
N ASN A 168 7.49 0.86 11.49
CA ASN A 168 8.63 1.36 12.25
C ASN A 168 9.90 0.60 11.84
N GLU A 169 11.03 1.27 11.88
CA GLU A 169 12.33 0.73 11.44
C GLU A 169 12.73 -0.54 12.19
N SER A 170 12.39 -0.66 13.47
CA SER A 170 12.72 -1.82 14.30
C SER A 170 11.85 -3.06 14.00
N ALA A 171 10.70 -2.87 13.40
CA ALA A 171 9.79 -3.95 13.03
C ALA A 171 10.00 -4.44 11.58
N ILE A 172 10.79 -3.71 10.79
CA ILE A 172 10.99 -3.98 9.38
C ILE A 172 12.47 -4.35 9.17
N ASP A 173 12.69 -5.60 8.75
CA ASP A 173 13.99 -6.10 8.30
C ASP A 173 14.27 -5.56 6.88
N MET A 174 14.24 -4.23 6.76
CA MET A 174 14.45 -3.51 5.49
C MET A 174 15.93 -3.31 5.22
N VAL A 175 16.29 -3.35 3.94
CA VAL A 175 17.54 -2.77 3.47
C VAL A 175 17.33 -1.24 3.46
N THR A 176 17.76 -0.57 4.51
CA THR A 176 17.76 0.88 4.55
C THR A 176 18.91 1.41 3.70
N LEU A 177 18.61 2.33 2.79
CA LEU A 177 19.61 3.25 2.27
C LEU A 177 19.93 4.22 3.41
N GLU A 178 21.21 4.46 3.70
CA GLU A 178 21.73 5.15 4.90
C GLU A 178 21.12 6.52 5.20
N ASP A 179 20.40 7.13 4.27
CA ASP A 179 19.85 8.49 4.37
C ASP A 179 18.32 8.58 4.47
N TYR A 180 17.60 7.45 4.60
CA TYR A 180 16.14 7.44 4.62
C TYR A 180 15.59 6.92 5.95
N HIS A 181 15.31 7.84 6.86
CA HIS A 181 14.59 7.56 8.11
C HIS A 181 13.09 7.74 7.90
N VAL A 182 12.35 6.64 7.74
CA VAL A 182 10.89 6.67 7.72
C VAL A 182 10.37 6.19 9.07
N THR A 183 9.99 7.12 9.91
CA THR A 183 9.30 6.84 11.18
C THR A 183 7.85 7.27 11.08
N LEU A 184 7.00 6.39 10.51
CA LEU A 184 5.56 6.57 10.53
C LEU A 184 4.96 5.61 11.58
N TRP A 185 5.19 5.94 12.84
CA TRP A 185 4.58 5.23 13.94
C TRP A 185 3.54 6.12 14.63
N HIS A 186 2.31 6.05 14.14
CA HIS A 186 1.20 6.81 14.69
C HIS A 186 -0.09 6.01 14.67
N ALA A 187 -1.08 6.40 15.48
CA ALA A 187 -2.38 5.77 15.43
C ALA A 187 -2.98 5.86 14.01
N PRO A 188 -3.72 4.85 13.54
CA PRO A 188 -4.16 3.65 14.27
C PRO A 188 -3.14 2.49 14.27
N TYR A 189 -1.87 2.70 13.98
CA TYR A 189 -0.79 1.71 13.98
C TYR A 189 -1.07 0.51 13.07
N GLN A 190 -1.59 0.78 11.89
CA GLN A 190 -1.88 -0.26 10.90
C GLN A 190 -0.60 -0.90 10.40
N PRO A 191 -0.46 -2.23 10.51
CA PRO A 191 0.74 -2.92 10.05
C PRO A 191 0.95 -2.75 8.55
N ALA A 192 2.21 -2.78 8.11
CA ALA A 192 2.54 -2.86 6.70
C ALA A 192 1.90 -4.12 6.06
N TRP A 193 1.56 -4.05 4.78
CA TRP A 193 0.86 -5.13 4.09
C TRP A 193 1.61 -6.48 4.13
N ALA A 194 2.95 -6.46 4.13
CA ALA A 194 3.76 -7.66 4.28
C ALA A 194 3.54 -8.37 5.63
N GLU A 195 3.30 -7.61 6.71
CA GLU A 195 2.91 -8.15 8.01
C GLU A 195 1.51 -8.77 7.94
N LEU A 196 0.56 -8.07 7.32
CA LEU A 196 -0.81 -8.56 7.17
C LEU A 196 -0.86 -9.87 6.40
N VAL A 197 -0.10 -10.00 5.31
CA VAL A 197 0.02 -11.24 4.52
C VAL A 197 0.63 -12.35 5.36
N SER A 198 1.73 -12.08 6.05
CA SER A 198 2.42 -13.08 6.89
C SER A 198 1.54 -13.59 8.02
N ASN A 199 0.86 -12.68 8.71
CA ASN A 199 -0.07 -13.02 9.79
C ASN A 199 -1.28 -13.81 9.27
N SER A 200 -1.78 -13.47 8.08
CA SER A 200 -2.89 -14.19 7.43
C SER A 200 -2.49 -15.61 7.06
N LEU A 201 -1.28 -15.79 6.52
CA LEU A 201 -0.74 -17.14 6.23
C LEU A 201 -0.53 -17.94 7.50
N GLN A 202 0.05 -17.34 8.56
CA GLN A 202 0.22 -17.99 9.85
C GLN A 202 -1.12 -18.45 10.45
N HIS A 203 -2.16 -17.62 10.32
CA HIS A 203 -3.50 -17.99 10.78
C HIS A 203 -4.12 -19.12 9.97
N ARG A 204 -3.94 -19.10 8.65
CA ARG A 204 -4.48 -20.09 7.72
C ARG A 204 -3.76 -21.44 7.80
N TYR A 205 -2.47 -21.41 8.12
CA TYR A 205 -1.60 -22.60 8.20
C TYR A 205 -0.91 -22.65 9.58
N PRO A 206 -1.66 -22.92 10.66
CA PRO A 206 -1.12 -22.85 12.03
C PRO A 206 -0.06 -23.91 12.33
N GLN A 207 0.03 -24.97 11.51
CA GLN A 207 1.08 -25.99 11.58
C GLN A 207 2.42 -25.55 11.00
N SER A 208 2.44 -24.46 10.25
CA SER A 208 3.65 -23.86 9.67
C SER A 208 4.15 -22.70 10.54
N ASN A 209 5.45 -22.51 10.60
CA ASN A 209 6.08 -21.34 11.19
C ASN A 209 6.46 -20.37 10.07
N ILE A 210 5.72 -19.27 9.93
CA ILE A 210 5.96 -18.30 8.86
C ILE A 210 7.12 -17.38 9.24
N ILE A 211 8.27 -17.58 8.60
CA ILE A 211 9.48 -16.76 8.79
C ILE A 211 9.51 -15.71 7.68
N LYS A 212 9.04 -14.50 8.01
CA LYS A 212 9.03 -13.37 7.09
C LYS A 212 10.40 -12.69 7.05
N LYS A 213 10.83 -12.34 5.84
CA LYS A 213 11.95 -11.43 5.56
C LYS A 213 11.51 -10.38 4.56
N ASN A 214 11.62 -9.10 4.92
CA ASN A 214 11.39 -8.00 4.00
C ASN A 214 12.74 -7.47 3.50
N ARG A 215 13.05 -7.70 2.21
CA ARG A 215 14.29 -7.30 1.54
C ARG A 215 14.05 -6.18 0.53
N ALA A 216 12.97 -5.44 0.72
CA ALA A 216 12.65 -4.28 -0.08
C ALA A 216 13.49 -3.07 0.31
N ALA A 217 13.74 -2.18 -0.65
CA ALA A 217 14.48 -0.94 -0.43
C ALA A 217 13.73 0.25 -1.04
N GLY A 218 13.67 1.35 -0.31
CA GLY A 218 13.07 2.59 -0.80
C GLY A 218 13.79 3.13 -2.02
N GLY A 219 13.02 3.63 -3.01
CA GLY A 219 13.58 4.18 -4.25
C GLY A 219 14.16 3.16 -5.22
N SER A 220 14.17 1.85 -4.88
CA SER A 220 14.78 0.83 -5.73
C SER A 220 14.03 0.64 -7.05
N THR A 221 14.79 0.48 -8.12
CA THR A 221 14.31 0.13 -9.46
C THR A 221 14.35 -1.38 -9.67
N VAL A 222 13.71 -1.88 -10.72
CA VAL A 222 13.83 -3.28 -11.11
C VAL A 222 15.27 -3.67 -11.43
N GLN A 223 16.10 -2.75 -11.95
CA GLN A 223 17.51 -2.99 -12.25
C GLN A 223 18.31 -3.19 -10.95
N TRP A 224 18.08 -2.33 -9.94
CA TRP A 224 18.62 -2.56 -8.60
C TRP A 224 18.25 -3.96 -8.07
N GLY A 225 17.01 -4.38 -8.33
CA GLY A 225 16.54 -5.73 -7.99
C GLY A 225 17.35 -6.84 -8.65
N VAL A 226 17.74 -6.68 -9.92
CA VAL A 226 18.61 -7.64 -10.64
C VAL A 226 19.99 -7.73 -9.99
N GLU A 227 20.57 -6.58 -9.65
CA GLU A 227 21.94 -6.49 -9.11
C GLU A 227 22.06 -7.10 -7.70
N ASN A 228 20.98 -7.01 -6.89
CA ASN A 228 21.02 -7.35 -5.47
C ASN A 228 20.28 -8.65 -5.11
N ALA A 229 19.55 -9.29 -6.03
CA ALA A 229 18.74 -10.47 -5.74
C ALA A 229 19.53 -11.61 -5.11
N LYS A 230 20.75 -11.87 -5.60
CA LYS A 230 21.61 -12.94 -5.12
C LYS A 230 22.03 -12.73 -3.67
N GLU A 231 22.39 -11.51 -3.31
CA GLU A 231 22.93 -11.19 -1.98
C GLU A 231 21.83 -10.98 -0.93
N LEU A 232 20.69 -10.44 -1.34
CA LEU A 232 19.63 -10.08 -0.41
C LEU A 232 18.55 -11.17 -0.24
N VAL A 233 18.24 -11.90 -1.32
CA VAL A 233 17.13 -12.87 -1.32
C VAL A 233 17.62 -14.30 -1.10
N CYS A 234 18.67 -14.74 -1.81
CA CYS A 234 19.09 -16.13 -1.75
C CYS A 234 19.53 -16.60 -0.34
N PRO A 235 20.24 -15.80 0.47
CA PRO A 235 20.60 -16.20 1.84
C PRO A 235 19.40 -16.41 2.78
N CYS A 236 18.22 -15.94 2.39
CA CYS A 236 16.98 -16.14 3.15
C CYS A 236 16.37 -17.54 3.00
N ASN A 237 16.91 -18.39 2.13
CA ASN A 237 16.39 -19.74 1.81
C ASN A 237 14.88 -19.73 1.49
N PRO A 238 14.40 -18.93 0.53
CA PRO A 238 12.99 -18.67 0.34
C PRO A 238 12.21 -19.90 -0.12
N ASN A 239 11.03 -20.11 0.45
CA ASN A 239 10.01 -21.02 -0.06
C ASN A 239 9.01 -20.29 -0.98
N LEU A 240 8.88 -18.98 -0.80
CA LEU A 240 8.08 -18.09 -1.63
C LEU A 240 8.69 -16.70 -1.62
N VAL A 241 8.83 -16.09 -2.80
CA VAL A 241 9.24 -14.69 -2.95
C VAL A 241 8.13 -13.90 -3.59
N ILE A 242 7.77 -12.77 -2.98
CA ILE A 242 6.86 -11.79 -3.55
C ILE A 242 7.69 -10.64 -4.11
N LEU A 243 7.66 -10.48 -5.45
CA LEU A 243 8.36 -9.40 -6.15
C LEU A 243 7.42 -8.20 -6.34
N GLY A 244 7.79 -7.04 -5.83
CA GLY A 244 6.99 -5.82 -5.90
C GLY A 244 7.82 -4.61 -6.33
N PHE A 245 8.33 -4.64 -7.55
CA PHE A 245 8.97 -3.49 -8.22
C PHE A 245 7.98 -2.83 -9.18
N GLY A 246 8.16 -1.54 -9.47
CA GLY A 246 7.38 -0.88 -10.52
C GLY A 246 7.37 0.63 -10.43
N MET A 247 7.10 1.20 -9.27
CA MET A 247 6.93 2.64 -9.08
C MET A 247 8.15 3.43 -9.60
N ASN A 248 9.36 2.99 -9.28
CA ASN A 248 10.59 3.67 -9.68
C ASN A 248 11.10 3.23 -11.06
N SER A 249 10.38 2.35 -11.75
CA SER A 249 10.73 1.81 -13.07
C SER A 249 9.70 2.19 -14.14
N MET A 250 8.86 3.19 -13.91
CA MET A 250 7.79 3.61 -14.84
C MET A 250 8.34 4.10 -16.20
N GLN A 251 9.58 4.59 -16.24
CA GLN A 251 10.23 5.04 -17.46
C GLN A 251 10.87 3.90 -18.27
N GLU A 252 10.97 2.71 -17.68
CA GLU A 252 11.58 1.58 -18.36
C GLU A 252 10.66 1.02 -19.46
N PRO A 253 11.17 0.76 -20.66
CA PRO A 253 10.42 0.05 -21.69
C PRO A 253 9.94 -1.31 -21.16
N ALA A 254 8.68 -1.67 -21.42
CA ALA A 254 8.06 -2.91 -20.90
C ALA A 254 8.89 -4.18 -21.19
N LYS A 255 9.61 -4.22 -22.32
CA LYS A 255 10.50 -5.34 -22.68
C LYS A 255 11.70 -5.44 -21.74
N ILE A 256 12.29 -4.31 -21.37
CA ILE A 256 13.44 -4.24 -20.45
C ILE A 256 12.98 -4.61 -19.03
N TYR A 257 11.88 -4.02 -18.56
CA TYR A 257 11.28 -4.36 -17.28
C TYR A 257 10.98 -5.87 -17.14
N LYS A 258 10.32 -6.45 -18.17
CA LYS A 258 10.04 -7.91 -18.19
C LYS A 258 11.31 -8.74 -18.14
N ALA A 259 12.36 -8.37 -18.88
CA ALA A 259 13.63 -9.08 -18.89
C ALA A 259 14.30 -9.02 -17.50
N ALA A 260 14.24 -7.87 -16.83
CA ALA A 260 14.78 -7.70 -15.48
C ALA A 260 14.05 -8.57 -14.45
N ILE A 261 12.71 -8.58 -14.44
CA ILE A 261 11.92 -9.48 -13.57
C ILE A 261 12.29 -10.95 -13.82
N LEU A 262 12.40 -11.37 -15.07
CA LEU A 262 12.80 -12.75 -15.41
C LEU A 262 14.22 -13.07 -14.92
N SER A 263 15.15 -12.10 -14.99
CA SER A 263 16.52 -12.26 -14.47
C SER A 263 16.52 -12.47 -12.96
N ILE A 264 15.73 -11.68 -12.21
CA ILE A 264 15.57 -11.86 -10.75
C ILE A 264 15.07 -13.27 -10.45
N ILE A 265 14.01 -13.72 -11.13
CA ILE A 265 13.43 -15.05 -10.94
C ILE A 265 14.47 -16.15 -11.24
N GLN A 266 15.23 -16.02 -12.34
CA GLN A 266 16.28 -16.97 -12.71
C GLN A 266 17.39 -17.04 -11.67
N THR A 267 17.83 -15.88 -11.15
CA THR A 267 18.85 -15.83 -10.08
C THR A 267 18.37 -16.57 -8.84
N ILE A 268 17.16 -16.30 -8.37
CA ILE A 268 16.62 -16.96 -7.19
C ILE A 268 16.46 -18.47 -7.42
N ARG A 269 15.85 -18.87 -8.54
CA ARG A 269 15.62 -20.29 -8.86
C ARG A 269 16.86 -21.09 -9.17
N SER A 270 17.95 -20.45 -9.54
CA SER A 270 19.23 -21.14 -9.73
C SER A 270 19.80 -21.69 -8.41
N GLU A 271 19.53 -21.03 -7.29
CA GLU A 271 19.97 -21.45 -5.94
C GLU A 271 18.83 -22.14 -5.16
N HIS A 272 17.57 -21.78 -5.44
CA HIS A 272 16.36 -22.29 -4.79
C HIS A 272 15.34 -22.78 -5.84
N PRO A 273 15.57 -23.91 -6.48
CA PRO A 273 14.71 -24.40 -7.59
C PRO A 273 13.28 -24.69 -7.18
N ASP A 274 13.06 -24.96 -5.90
CA ASP A 274 11.74 -25.23 -5.32
C ASP A 274 10.97 -23.97 -4.84
N CYS A 275 11.56 -22.79 -5.04
CA CYS A 275 10.95 -21.51 -4.69
C CYS A 275 9.92 -21.06 -5.72
#